data_ccf469ec87b9c27fbf1afdd1697da1fd
#
_entry.id   ccf469ec87b9c27fbf1afdd1697da1fd
#
_cell.length_a   1.000
_cell.length_b   1.000
_cell.length_c   1.000
_cell.angle_alpha   90.00
_cell.angle_beta   90.00
_cell.angle_gamma   90.00
#
_symmetry.space_group_name_H-M   'P 1'
#
loop_
_entity.id
_entity.type
_entity.pdbx_description
1 polymer ?
#
loop_
_entity_poly.entity_id
_entity_poly.type
_entity_poly.pdbx_seq_one_letter_code
_entity_poly.pdbx_strand_id
1 'polypeptide(L)'
;NCKLLEVLNVGNNRLFDRFPCMLRNSTSLKVLVLRSNKFNGNLTCNITRNSWKNLQIIDIASNYFTGMLNAECFSNWRGMMVANDYVETGRNHIQYKFLQLSNLYYQDTVTLTIKGMELELVKILRVFTSIDFSSNRFQGMIPETVGDLSSLYVLNLSHNALEGPIPKSIGKLQMLESLDLSRNHLSGEIPSELSSLTFLAALNLSFNNLFGSIPLSNQFQTFSADSYEGNRGLCGLPLNVTCKSDAPELKPAPSFQDDSYDWQFIFTGVGYIVGAAN
;
A
#
# COMPACT_ATOMS: atom_id res chain seq x y z
N ASN A 1 28.48 21.16 6.96
CA ASN A 1 27.05 21.45 7.19
C ASN A 1 26.37 21.89 5.88
N CYS A 2 25.87 20.93 5.10
CA CYS A 2 25.19 21.21 3.82
C CYS A 2 23.73 21.66 4.07
N LYS A 3 23.55 22.80 4.73
CA LYS A 3 22.19 23.29 5.09
C LYS A 3 21.33 23.65 3.87
N LEU A 4 21.94 23.99 2.76
CA LEU A 4 21.28 24.40 1.51
C LEU A 4 21.14 23.25 0.50
N LEU A 5 21.56 22.03 0.88
CA LEU A 5 21.44 20.87 0.01
C LEU A 5 19.96 20.48 -0.17
N GLU A 6 19.44 20.60 -1.37
CA GLU A 6 18.07 20.25 -1.71
C GLU A 6 17.96 18.85 -2.32
N VAL A 7 18.96 18.44 -3.10
CA VAL A 7 19.01 17.14 -3.77
C VAL A 7 20.36 16.49 -3.52
N LEU A 8 20.35 15.23 -3.10
CA LEU A 8 21.51 14.36 -3.11
C LEU A 8 21.16 13.10 -3.91
N ASN A 9 21.78 12.97 -5.07
CA ASN A 9 21.71 11.76 -5.87
C ASN A 9 23.12 11.17 -6.04
N VAL A 10 23.35 10.03 -5.41
CA VAL A 10 24.58 9.23 -5.52
C VAL A 10 24.25 7.80 -5.94
N GLY A 11 23.12 7.60 -6.57
CA GLY A 11 22.68 6.31 -7.08
C GLY A 11 23.62 5.70 -8.11
N ASN A 12 23.51 4.39 -8.33
CA ASN A 12 24.24 3.62 -9.33
C ASN A 12 25.78 3.74 -9.18
N ASN A 13 26.28 3.60 -7.96
CA ASN A 13 27.69 3.66 -7.63
C ASN A 13 28.14 2.39 -6.85
N ARG A 14 29.32 2.42 -6.28
CA ARG A 14 29.85 1.35 -5.43
C ARG A 14 30.14 1.82 -4.01
N LEU A 15 29.38 2.84 -3.56
CA LEU A 15 29.57 3.43 -2.26
C LEU A 15 29.24 2.43 -1.16
N PHE A 16 30.14 2.31 -0.19
CA PHE A 16 30.00 1.42 0.96
C PHE A 16 30.03 2.30 2.21
N ASP A 17 28.88 2.47 2.86
CA ASP A 17 28.75 3.28 4.08
C ASP A 17 27.41 2.88 4.77
N ARG A 18 27.13 3.53 5.88
CA ARG A 18 25.85 3.50 6.58
C ARG A 18 24.92 4.58 6.03
N PHE A 19 23.65 4.50 6.45
CA PHE A 19 22.68 5.56 6.12
C PHE A 19 23.19 6.93 6.58
N PRO A 20 23.11 7.98 5.73
CA PRO A 20 23.76 9.28 5.97
C PRO A 20 23.01 10.11 7.01
N CYS A 21 22.98 9.66 8.27
CA CYS A 21 22.32 10.33 9.39
C CYS A 21 22.83 11.76 9.65
N MET A 22 24.01 12.10 9.13
CA MET A 22 24.54 13.46 9.19
C MET A 22 23.69 14.49 8.45
N LEU A 23 22.89 14.03 7.46
CA LEU A 23 22.00 14.88 6.69
C LEU A 23 20.65 15.15 7.39
N ARG A 24 20.39 14.54 8.55
CA ARG A 24 19.11 14.70 9.27
C ARG A 24 18.75 16.16 9.58
N ASN A 25 19.74 17.01 9.74
CA ASN A 25 19.56 18.44 10.02
C ASN A 25 19.55 19.32 8.77
N SER A 26 19.60 18.71 7.56
CA SER A 26 19.47 19.45 6.31
C SER A 26 17.99 19.74 6.07
N THR A 27 17.56 20.92 6.48
CA THR A 27 16.15 21.34 6.39
C THR A 27 15.71 21.62 4.95
N SER A 28 16.64 21.79 4.03
CA SER A 28 16.36 22.04 2.61
C SER A 28 16.26 20.77 1.79
N LEU A 29 16.68 19.60 2.33
CA LEU A 29 16.74 18.35 1.57
C LEU A 29 15.34 17.87 1.20
N LYS A 30 15.10 17.72 -0.09
CA LYS A 30 13.84 17.26 -0.70
C LYS A 30 13.99 15.88 -1.34
N VAL A 31 15.15 15.61 -1.94
CA VAL A 31 15.41 14.37 -2.68
C VAL A 31 16.68 13.72 -2.19
N LEU A 32 16.59 12.46 -1.78
CA LEU A 32 17.69 11.61 -1.37
C LEU A 32 17.68 10.31 -2.17
N VAL A 33 18.65 10.11 -3.06
CA VAL A 33 18.78 8.91 -3.88
C VAL A 33 20.13 8.24 -3.60
N LEU A 34 20.06 7.05 -3.01
CA LEU A 34 21.20 6.18 -2.67
C LEU A 34 21.15 4.83 -3.41
N ARG A 35 20.15 4.62 -4.28
CA ARG A 35 19.86 3.33 -4.92
C ARG A 35 21.09 2.70 -5.58
N SER A 36 21.09 1.38 -5.70
CA SER A 36 22.12 0.61 -6.43
C SER A 36 23.55 0.93 -5.96
N ASN A 37 23.78 0.75 -4.67
CA ASN A 37 25.08 0.93 -4.00
C ASN A 37 25.36 -0.26 -3.05
N LYS A 38 26.27 -0.07 -2.11
CA LYS A 38 26.60 -1.03 -1.05
C LYS A 38 26.36 -0.46 0.35
N PHE A 39 25.41 0.47 0.48
CA PHE A 39 25.03 0.98 1.79
C PHE A 39 24.47 -0.15 2.65
N ASN A 40 24.75 -0.09 3.97
CA ASN A 40 24.38 -1.17 4.89
C ASN A 40 24.02 -0.66 6.28
N GLY A 41 23.67 -1.59 7.19
CA GLY A 41 23.22 -1.28 8.53
C GLY A 41 21.75 -0.91 8.56
N ASN A 42 21.32 -0.36 9.69
CA ASN A 42 19.92 0.02 9.92
C ASN A 42 19.66 1.51 9.64
N LEU A 43 18.38 1.87 9.50
CA LEU A 43 17.96 3.27 9.33
C LEU A 43 17.82 4.02 10.67
N THR A 44 18.53 3.59 11.71
CA THR A 44 18.45 4.24 13.02
C THR A 44 19.31 5.50 13.06
N CYS A 45 18.64 6.63 12.99
CA CYS A 45 19.24 7.93 13.29
C CYS A 45 18.53 8.48 14.55
N ASN A 46 19.23 9.25 15.37
CA ASN A 46 18.56 10.04 16.41
C ASN A 46 17.72 11.12 15.73
N ILE A 47 16.46 10.76 15.45
CA ILE A 47 15.54 11.61 14.71
C ILE A 47 14.90 12.60 15.67
N THR A 48 14.88 13.87 15.28
CA THR A 48 14.17 14.95 15.96
C THR A 48 13.01 15.42 15.10
N ARG A 49 12.06 16.15 15.66
CA ARG A 49 10.89 16.69 14.95
C ARG A 49 11.22 17.51 13.68
N ASN A 50 12.45 17.95 13.52
CA ASN A 50 12.90 18.73 12.37
C ASN A 50 13.81 17.94 11.42
N SER A 51 14.04 16.65 11.69
CA SER A 51 14.85 15.81 10.83
C SER A 51 14.13 15.56 9.51
N TRP A 52 14.78 15.88 8.39
CA TRP A 52 14.25 15.71 7.04
C TRP A 52 12.84 16.27 6.81
N LYS A 53 12.59 17.44 7.40
CA LYS A 53 11.28 18.11 7.39
C LYS A 53 10.68 18.27 5.98
N ASN A 54 11.51 18.51 4.97
CA ASN A 54 11.08 18.79 3.60
C ASN A 54 11.35 17.61 2.64
N LEU A 55 11.72 16.42 3.16
CA LEU A 55 11.99 15.26 2.33
C LEU A 55 10.72 14.82 1.62
N GLN A 56 10.80 14.69 0.30
CA GLN A 56 9.72 14.30 -0.60
C GLN A 56 10.02 12.98 -1.32
N ILE A 57 11.28 12.76 -1.69
CA ILE A 57 11.70 11.54 -2.37
C ILE A 57 12.86 10.92 -1.59
N ILE A 58 12.71 9.66 -1.22
CA ILE A 58 13.76 8.84 -0.66
C ILE A 58 13.82 7.50 -1.42
N ASP A 59 14.93 7.27 -2.10
CA ASP A 59 15.21 6.05 -2.83
C ASP A 59 16.51 5.44 -2.32
N ILE A 60 16.39 4.34 -1.60
CA ILE A 60 17.51 3.54 -1.07
C ILE A 60 17.49 2.13 -1.62
N ALA A 61 16.78 1.90 -2.72
CA ALA A 61 16.60 0.59 -3.34
C ALA A 61 17.94 -0.06 -3.72
N SER A 62 17.94 -1.39 -3.77
CA SER A 62 19.11 -2.18 -4.21
C SER A 62 20.37 -1.85 -3.43
N ASN A 63 20.30 -2.06 -2.11
CA ASN A 63 21.39 -1.90 -1.16
C ASN A 63 21.45 -3.09 -0.18
N TYR A 64 22.16 -2.98 0.91
CA TYR A 64 22.28 -3.99 1.97
C TYR A 64 21.77 -3.50 3.32
N PHE A 65 20.80 -2.59 3.32
CA PHE A 65 20.18 -2.11 4.55
C PHE A 65 19.46 -3.26 5.27
N THR A 66 19.53 -3.25 6.60
CA THR A 66 19.00 -4.29 7.49
C THR A 66 18.20 -3.69 8.64
N GLY A 67 17.61 -4.54 9.47
CA GLY A 67 16.87 -4.16 10.68
C GLY A 67 15.41 -3.82 10.37
N MET A 68 14.71 -3.32 11.37
CA MET A 68 13.29 -2.99 11.27
C MET A 68 13.09 -1.59 10.67
N LEU A 69 11.96 -1.41 10.00
CA LEU A 69 11.52 -0.10 9.58
C LEU A 69 11.15 0.73 10.82
N ASN A 70 11.87 1.83 11.04
CA ASN A 70 11.67 2.63 12.24
C ASN A 70 10.42 3.53 12.11
N ALA A 71 9.45 3.33 13.00
CA ALA A 71 8.21 4.12 13.06
C ALA A 71 8.47 5.63 13.20
N GLU A 72 9.53 6.01 13.94
CA GLU A 72 9.89 7.42 14.11
C GLU A 72 10.34 8.08 12.80
N CYS A 73 10.94 7.32 11.85
CA CYS A 73 11.29 7.84 10.54
C CYS A 73 10.04 8.34 9.84
N PHE A 74 9.03 7.49 9.72
CA PHE A 74 7.78 7.83 9.02
C PHE A 74 7.05 8.98 9.71
N SER A 75 6.98 9.01 11.04
CA SER A 75 6.32 10.09 11.79
C SER A 75 6.98 11.46 11.67
N ASN A 76 8.19 11.55 11.12
CA ASN A 76 8.94 12.81 11.04
C ASN A 76 9.09 13.36 9.61
N TRP A 77 8.74 12.60 8.58
CA TRP A 77 8.82 13.03 7.17
C TRP A 77 7.64 13.92 6.78
N ARG A 78 7.61 15.12 7.37
CA ARG A 78 6.50 16.07 7.24
C ARG A 78 6.24 16.51 5.79
N GLY A 79 7.26 16.54 4.94
CA GLY A 79 7.10 16.84 3.52
C GLY A 79 6.21 15.83 2.77
N MET A 80 5.97 14.64 3.37
CA MET A 80 5.10 13.59 2.85
C MET A 80 3.76 13.51 3.58
N MET A 81 3.54 14.30 4.67
CA MET A 81 2.33 14.26 5.49
C MET A 81 1.32 15.35 5.13
N VAL A 82 1.78 16.47 4.63
CA VAL A 82 0.93 17.60 4.33
C VAL A 82 0.53 17.48 2.87
N ALA A 83 -0.73 17.16 2.61
CA ALA A 83 -1.34 17.56 1.36
C ALA A 83 -1.12 19.08 1.28
N ASN A 84 -0.25 19.52 0.37
CA ASN A 84 -0.04 20.94 0.17
C ASN A 84 -1.40 21.53 -0.21
N ASP A 85 -2.10 22.11 0.77
CA ASP A 85 -3.27 22.94 0.59
C ASP A 85 -2.90 24.18 -0.24
N TYR A 86 -2.43 23.97 -1.47
CA TYR A 86 -2.44 25.00 -2.50
C TYR A 86 -3.82 25.03 -3.19
N VAL A 87 -4.88 25.04 -2.39
CA VAL A 87 -6.12 25.69 -2.76
C VAL A 87 -5.92 27.18 -2.49
N GLU A 88 -4.91 27.78 -3.11
CA GLU A 88 -4.87 29.20 -3.30
C GLU A 88 -5.87 29.55 -4.40
N THR A 89 -7.04 29.99 -3.92
CA THR A 89 -7.91 30.97 -4.57
C THR A 89 -8.10 30.83 -6.09
N GLY A 90 -9.16 30.12 -6.46
CA GLY A 90 -10.04 30.63 -7.53
C GLY A 90 -9.52 30.64 -8.97
N ARG A 91 -8.52 29.85 -9.35
CA ARG A 91 -8.17 29.67 -10.76
C ARG A 91 -8.13 28.18 -11.12
N ASN A 92 -9.08 27.77 -11.92
CA ASN A 92 -9.28 26.41 -12.44
C ASN A 92 -8.16 25.96 -13.40
N HIS A 93 -6.89 26.19 -13.11
CA HIS A 93 -5.77 25.66 -13.86
C HIS A 93 -4.80 24.99 -12.89
N ILE A 94 -4.64 23.67 -13.03
CA ILE A 94 -3.58 22.90 -12.41
C ILE A 94 -2.25 23.45 -12.95
N GLN A 95 -1.64 24.38 -12.24
CA GLN A 95 -0.29 24.80 -12.55
C GLN A 95 0.67 23.74 -12.02
N TYR A 96 1.20 22.91 -12.91
CA TYR A 96 2.31 22.02 -12.61
C TYR A 96 3.53 22.87 -12.24
N LYS A 97 3.73 23.11 -10.94
CA LYS A 97 4.94 23.76 -10.45
C LYS A 97 6.03 22.70 -10.35
N PHE A 98 7.05 22.80 -11.19
CA PHE A 98 8.22 21.95 -11.11
C PHE A 98 9.12 22.33 -9.93
N LEU A 99 9.89 21.37 -9.45
CA LEU A 99 10.91 21.61 -8.43
C LEU A 99 11.91 22.64 -8.96
N GLN A 100 11.93 23.82 -8.38
CA GLN A 100 12.87 24.87 -8.72
C GLN A 100 13.98 24.87 -7.68
N LEU A 101 15.22 24.66 -8.12
CA LEU A 101 16.42 24.74 -7.31
C LEU A 101 17.02 26.14 -7.47
N SER A 102 16.87 27.01 -6.47
CA SER A 102 17.30 28.40 -6.53
C SER A 102 16.69 29.10 -7.76
N ASN A 103 17.47 29.47 -8.78
CA ASN A 103 17.02 30.07 -10.04
C ASN A 103 17.06 29.12 -11.23
N LEU A 104 17.37 27.84 -11.01
CA LEU A 104 17.50 26.83 -12.05
C LEU A 104 16.41 25.75 -11.84
N TYR A 105 15.82 25.28 -12.93
CA TYR A 105 15.01 24.07 -12.88
C TYR A 105 15.93 22.86 -12.65
N TYR A 106 15.50 21.92 -11.80
CA TYR A 106 16.18 20.63 -11.69
C TYR A 106 16.15 19.94 -13.06
N GLN A 107 17.33 19.75 -13.64
CA GLN A 107 17.48 19.15 -14.98
C GLN A 107 18.06 17.74 -14.94
N ASP A 108 18.55 17.29 -13.78
CA ASP A 108 19.04 15.92 -13.65
C ASP A 108 17.87 14.94 -13.57
N THR A 109 18.06 13.78 -14.19
CA THR A 109 17.07 12.71 -14.13
C THR A 109 17.13 11.98 -12.81
N VAL A 110 15.97 11.77 -12.18
CA VAL A 110 15.84 10.82 -11.08
C VAL A 110 15.12 9.60 -11.63
N THR A 111 15.77 8.45 -11.61
CA THR A 111 15.13 7.20 -11.98
C THR A 111 14.37 6.67 -10.76
N LEU A 112 13.08 6.49 -10.90
CA LEU A 112 12.21 5.92 -9.86
C LEU A 112 11.52 4.68 -10.41
N THR A 113 11.34 3.68 -9.57
CA THR A 113 10.51 2.52 -9.90
C THR A 113 9.06 2.85 -9.59
N ILE A 114 8.28 3.13 -10.63
CA ILE A 114 6.85 3.44 -10.51
C ILE A 114 6.08 2.40 -11.34
N LYS A 115 5.06 1.78 -10.74
CA LYS A 115 4.24 0.75 -11.39
C LYS A 115 5.06 -0.42 -11.95
N GLY A 116 6.14 -0.81 -11.25
CA GLY A 116 7.05 -1.88 -11.67
C GLY A 116 7.98 -1.51 -12.84
N MET A 117 7.95 -0.27 -13.32
CA MET A 117 8.80 0.23 -14.39
C MET A 117 9.77 1.29 -13.88
N GLU A 118 11.01 1.25 -14.37
CA GLU A 118 11.96 2.33 -14.13
C GLU A 118 11.62 3.52 -15.04
N LEU A 119 11.27 4.64 -14.41
CA LEU A 119 10.95 5.88 -15.10
C LEU A 119 11.98 6.94 -14.77
N GLU A 120 12.56 7.53 -15.80
CA GLU A 120 13.40 8.72 -15.66
C GLU A 120 12.53 9.98 -15.56
N LEU A 121 12.48 10.55 -14.37
CA LEU A 121 11.81 11.83 -14.16
C LEU A 121 12.79 12.97 -14.45
N VAL A 122 12.71 13.55 -15.63
CA VAL A 122 13.50 14.73 -16.03
C VAL A 122 13.03 15.98 -15.30
N LYS A 123 11.76 16.01 -14.86
CA LYS A 123 11.15 17.08 -14.09
C LYS A 123 10.27 16.47 -13.00
N ILE A 124 10.59 16.79 -11.76
CA ILE A 124 9.80 16.31 -10.62
C ILE A 124 8.73 17.34 -10.32
N LEU A 125 7.48 16.87 -10.23
CA LEU A 125 6.39 17.71 -9.74
C LEU A 125 6.65 18.10 -8.30
N ARG A 126 6.36 19.34 -7.94
CA ARG A 126 6.60 19.87 -6.60
C ARG A 126 5.82 19.14 -5.50
N VAL A 127 4.73 18.49 -5.87
CA VAL A 127 3.86 17.73 -4.98
C VAL A 127 4.18 16.23 -4.96
N PHE A 128 5.04 15.74 -5.84
CA PHE A 128 5.33 14.31 -5.94
C PHE A 128 6.17 13.81 -4.77
N THR A 129 5.74 12.74 -4.13
CA THR A 129 6.44 12.12 -3.00
C THR A 129 6.55 10.62 -3.23
N SER A 130 7.71 10.06 -2.90
CA SER A 130 8.02 8.66 -3.16
C SER A 130 8.94 8.07 -2.10
N ILE A 131 8.67 6.82 -1.72
CA ILE A 131 9.53 5.97 -0.91
C ILE A 131 9.82 4.70 -1.70
N ASP A 132 11.10 4.46 -2.01
CA ASP A 132 11.57 3.19 -2.57
C ASP A 132 12.66 2.58 -1.67
N PHE A 133 12.30 1.53 -0.94
CA PHE A 133 13.17 0.74 -0.07
C PHE A 133 13.34 -0.68 -0.59
N SER A 134 12.98 -0.92 -1.83
CA SER A 134 12.99 -2.24 -2.43
C SER A 134 14.40 -2.86 -2.50
N SER A 135 14.45 -4.18 -2.62
CA SER A 135 15.70 -4.92 -2.80
C SER A 135 16.74 -4.61 -1.73
N ASN A 136 16.34 -4.75 -0.47
CA ASN A 136 17.17 -4.64 0.71
C ASN A 136 17.00 -5.89 1.62
N ARG A 137 17.34 -5.77 2.90
CA ARG A 137 17.23 -6.84 3.89
C ARG A 137 16.47 -6.38 5.13
N PHE A 138 15.48 -5.50 4.95
CA PHE A 138 14.61 -5.06 6.04
C PHE A 138 13.77 -6.24 6.53
N GLN A 139 13.54 -6.28 7.84
CA GLN A 139 12.80 -7.34 8.52
C GLN A 139 11.80 -6.76 9.53
N GLY A 140 10.97 -7.63 10.12
CA GLY A 140 9.92 -7.23 11.06
C GLY A 140 8.72 -6.59 10.36
N MET A 141 7.84 -5.98 11.13
CA MET A 141 6.58 -5.46 10.63
C MET A 141 6.72 -4.10 9.96
N ILE A 142 5.85 -3.84 8.99
CA ILE A 142 5.63 -2.48 8.47
C ILE A 142 4.91 -1.68 9.56
N PRO A 143 5.47 -0.54 10.01
CA PRO A 143 4.84 0.22 11.10
C PRO A 143 3.58 0.95 10.64
N GLU A 144 2.57 1.03 11.53
CA GLU A 144 1.33 1.76 11.28
C GLU A 144 1.55 3.24 10.93
N THR A 145 2.64 3.84 11.38
CA THR A 145 3.00 5.23 11.08
C THR A 145 3.28 5.50 9.58
N VAL A 146 3.42 4.47 8.76
CA VAL A 146 3.49 4.65 7.32
C VAL A 146 2.22 5.34 6.78
N GLY A 147 1.07 5.06 7.40
CA GLY A 147 -0.21 5.67 7.05
C GLY A 147 -0.34 7.16 7.40
N ASP A 148 0.64 7.74 8.10
CA ASP A 148 0.65 9.18 8.41
C ASP A 148 1.15 10.01 7.22
N LEU A 149 1.75 9.36 6.20
CA LEU A 149 2.31 10.01 5.02
C LEU A 149 1.23 10.32 3.97
N SER A 150 0.24 11.11 4.33
CA SER A 150 -1.00 11.32 3.57
C SER A 150 -0.81 11.85 2.14
N SER A 151 0.34 12.45 1.83
CA SER A 151 0.70 12.93 0.49
C SER A 151 1.56 11.95 -0.31
N LEU A 152 1.70 10.69 0.13
CA LEU A 152 2.54 9.72 -0.55
C LEU A 152 1.89 9.21 -1.83
N TYR A 153 2.63 9.27 -2.96
CA TYR A 153 2.20 8.78 -4.28
C TYR A 153 2.74 7.37 -4.58
N VAL A 154 3.95 7.06 -4.12
CA VAL A 154 4.61 5.78 -4.41
C VAL A 154 5.19 5.20 -3.14
N LEU A 155 4.83 3.95 -2.84
CA LEU A 155 5.43 3.15 -1.77
C LEU A 155 5.90 1.80 -2.33
N ASN A 156 7.21 1.61 -2.36
CA ASN A 156 7.83 0.36 -2.77
C ASN A 156 8.69 -0.22 -1.63
N LEU A 157 8.25 -1.32 -1.05
CA LEU A 157 8.95 -2.08 -0.02
C LEU A 157 9.27 -3.51 -0.49
N SER A 158 9.20 -3.78 -1.79
CA SER A 158 9.35 -5.11 -2.36
C SER A 158 10.74 -5.71 -2.15
N HIS A 159 10.84 -7.03 -2.27
CA HIS A 159 12.13 -7.74 -2.18
C HIS A 159 12.88 -7.44 -0.87
N ASN A 160 12.23 -7.70 0.26
CA ASN A 160 12.76 -7.59 1.61
C ASN A 160 12.41 -8.87 2.41
N ALA A 161 12.63 -8.85 3.72
CA ALA A 161 12.22 -9.90 4.66
C ALA A 161 11.17 -9.38 5.65
N LEU A 162 10.27 -8.48 5.20
CA LEU A 162 9.21 -7.93 6.02
C LEU A 162 8.16 -9.00 6.34
N GLU A 163 7.64 -8.99 7.55
CA GLU A 163 6.71 -10.00 8.06
C GLU A 163 5.49 -9.36 8.76
N GLY A 164 4.56 -10.20 9.20
CA GLY A 164 3.34 -9.73 9.85
C GLY A 164 2.29 -9.19 8.87
N PRO A 165 1.21 -8.60 9.37
CA PRO A 165 0.11 -8.12 8.54
C PRO A 165 0.45 -6.84 7.79
N ILE A 166 -0.24 -6.63 6.67
CA ILE A 166 -0.25 -5.33 6.00
C ILE A 166 -0.98 -4.33 6.91
N PRO A 167 -0.36 -3.18 7.25
CA PRO A 167 -1.01 -2.20 8.12
C PRO A 167 -2.29 -1.63 7.52
N LYS A 168 -3.37 -1.59 8.30
CA LYS A 168 -4.63 -0.97 7.90
C LYS A 168 -4.49 0.52 7.61
N SER A 169 -3.55 1.16 8.26
CA SER A 169 -3.24 2.59 8.08
C SER A 169 -2.82 2.96 6.66
N ILE A 170 -2.31 2.01 5.85
CA ILE A 170 -2.01 2.26 4.44
C ILE A 170 -3.28 2.74 3.69
N GLY A 171 -4.47 2.30 4.09
CA GLY A 171 -5.73 2.79 3.54
C GLY A 171 -6.00 4.29 3.74
N LYS A 172 -5.21 4.98 4.57
CA LYS A 172 -5.27 6.44 4.75
C LYS A 172 -4.51 7.22 3.68
N LEU A 173 -3.66 6.57 2.89
CA LEU A 173 -2.80 7.19 1.88
C LEU A 173 -3.59 7.53 0.61
N GLN A 174 -4.52 8.46 0.72
CA GLN A 174 -5.48 8.76 -0.34
C GLN A 174 -4.87 9.20 -1.67
N MET A 175 -3.62 9.67 -1.67
CA MET A 175 -2.88 10.07 -2.86
C MET A 175 -2.05 8.94 -3.47
N LEU A 176 -2.08 7.73 -2.89
CA LEU A 176 -1.23 6.62 -3.31
C LEU A 176 -1.66 6.09 -4.68
N GLU A 177 -0.75 6.15 -5.65
CA GLU A 177 -0.94 5.63 -7.00
C GLU A 177 -0.26 4.28 -7.24
N SER A 178 0.82 4.00 -6.51
CA SER A 178 1.58 2.74 -6.66
C SER A 178 1.96 2.17 -5.30
N LEU A 179 1.60 0.90 -5.08
CA LEU A 179 1.96 0.12 -3.88
C LEU A 179 2.59 -1.20 -4.30
N ASP A 180 3.87 -1.39 -3.97
CA ASP A 180 4.55 -2.67 -4.18
C ASP A 180 5.10 -3.20 -2.84
N LEU A 181 4.51 -4.29 -2.37
CA LEU A 181 4.92 -5.03 -1.18
C LEU A 181 5.37 -6.46 -1.52
N SER A 182 5.58 -6.76 -2.81
CA SER A 182 5.87 -8.10 -3.30
C SER A 182 7.18 -8.67 -2.74
N ARG A 183 7.30 -10.00 -2.78
CA ARG A 183 8.52 -10.72 -2.35
C ARG A 183 8.97 -10.34 -0.94
N ASN A 184 8.07 -10.59 0.01
CA ASN A 184 8.28 -10.46 1.45
C ASN A 184 7.71 -11.69 2.17
N HIS A 185 7.61 -11.65 3.49
CA HIS A 185 6.98 -12.69 4.33
C HIS A 185 5.69 -12.18 4.98
N LEU A 186 5.04 -11.19 4.36
CA LEU A 186 3.78 -10.61 4.88
C LEU A 186 2.70 -11.69 4.97
N SER A 187 1.89 -11.62 6.01
CA SER A 187 0.87 -12.62 6.33
C SER A 187 -0.44 -11.94 6.73
N GLY A 188 -1.47 -12.74 7.00
CA GLY A 188 -2.79 -12.20 7.31
C GLY A 188 -3.62 -11.94 6.05
N GLU A 189 -4.76 -11.31 6.25
CA GLU A 189 -5.66 -10.92 5.16
C GLU A 189 -5.23 -9.60 4.53
N ILE A 190 -5.64 -9.38 3.28
CA ILE A 190 -5.51 -8.07 2.65
C ILE A 190 -6.51 -7.12 3.32
N PRO A 191 -6.05 -6.03 3.98
CA PRO A 191 -6.95 -5.12 4.67
C PRO A 191 -8.00 -4.51 3.74
N SER A 192 -9.27 -4.58 4.13
CA SER A 192 -10.37 -3.96 3.38
C SER A 192 -10.21 -2.44 3.24
N GLU A 193 -9.49 -1.83 4.15
CA GLU A 193 -9.18 -0.40 4.16
C GLU A 193 -8.40 0.04 2.91
N LEU A 194 -7.64 -0.87 2.27
CA LEU A 194 -6.97 -0.57 0.99
C LEU A 194 -7.95 -0.29 -0.15
N SER A 195 -9.19 -0.75 -0.03
CA SER A 195 -10.25 -0.47 -1.01
C SER A 195 -10.65 1.02 -1.08
N SER A 196 -10.26 1.81 -0.09
CA SER A 196 -10.48 3.27 -0.08
C SER A 196 -9.49 4.06 -0.94
N LEU A 197 -8.42 3.40 -1.43
CA LEU A 197 -7.37 4.03 -2.23
C LEU A 197 -7.82 4.21 -3.69
N THR A 198 -8.60 5.24 -3.96
CA THR A 198 -9.24 5.45 -5.28
C THR A 198 -8.26 5.82 -6.39
N PHE A 199 -7.09 6.35 -6.07
CA PHE A 199 -6.04 6.67 -7.04
C PHE A 199 -5.04 5.54 -7.29
N LEU A 200 -5.16 4.42 -6.56
CA LEU A 200 -4.21 3.31 -6.68
C LEU A 200 -4.32 2.67 -8.08
N ALA A 201 -3.34 2.93 -8.93
CA ALA A 201 -3.28 2.45 -10.31
C ALA A 201 -2.38 1.21 -10.48
N ALA A 202 -1.47 0.98 -9.53
CA ALA A 202 -0.61 -0.20 -9.52
C ALA A 202 -0.55 -0.82 -8.12
N LEU A 203 -0.81 -2.11 -8.04
CA LEU A 203 -0.72 -2.92 -6.83
C LEU A 203 0.09 -4.18 -7.12
N ASN A 204 1.06 -4.47 -6.26
CA ASN A 204 1.77 -5.74 -6.30
C ASN A 204 1.94 -6.28 -4.87
N LEU A 205 1.25 -7.36 -4.55
CA LEU A 205 1.30 -8.09 -3.29
C LEU A 205 1.87 -9.51 -3.48
N SER A 206 2.36 -9.82 -4.69
CA SER A 206 2.79 -11.17 -5.07
C SER A 206 3.92 -11.71 -4.19
N PHE A 207 4.04 -13.03 -4.13
CA PHE A 207 5.09 -13.72 -3.38
C PHE A 207 5.19 -13.30 -1.91
N ASN A 208 4.09 -13.47 -1.18
CA ASN A 208 3.95 -13.30 0.26
C ASN A 208 3.26 -14.53 0.87
N ASN A 209 2.87 -14.46 2.14
CA ASN A 209 2.12 -15.49 2.86
C ASN A 209 0.68 -15.04 3.19
N LEU A 210 0.10 -14.21 2.32
CA LEU A 210 -1.26 -13.67 2.51
C LEU A 210 -2.32 -14.77 2.32
N PHE A 211 -3.46 -14.63 3.02
CA PHE A 211 -4.58 -15.54 2.93
C PHE A 211 -5.94 -14.81 2.99
N GLY A 212 -7.02 -15.56 2.83
CA GLY A 212 -8.37 -15.02 2.85
C GLY A 212 -8.82 -14.52 1.47
N SER A 213 -9.96 -13.84 1.43
CA SER A 213 -10.53 -13.35 0.18
C SER A 213 -9.90 -12.02 -0.24
N ILE A 214 -9.64 -11.88 -1.54
CA ILE A 214 -9.27 -10.60 -2.12
C ILE A 214 -10.47 -9.64 -1.99
N PRO A 215 -10.28 -8.41 -1.45
CA PRO A 215 -11.38 -7.45 -1.28
C PRO A 215 -12.08 -7.15 -2.60
N LEU A 216 -13.42 -7.20 -2.59
CA LEU A 216 -14.26 -6.89 -3.73
C LEU A 216 -14.56 -5.38 -3.74
N SER A 217 -13.73 -4.60 -4.42
CA SER A 217 -13.99 -3.18 -4.68
C SER A 217 -13.68 -2.85 -6.12
N ASN A 218 -14.22 -1.75 -6.63
CA ASN A 218 -14.02 -1.34 -8.01
C ASN A 218 -12.54 -1.27 -8.40
N GLN A 219 -11.69 -0.77 -7.49
CA GLN A 219 -10.26 -0.64 -7.75
C GLN A 219 -9.55 -2.00 -7.78
N PHE A 220 -9.86 -2.89 -6.82
CA PHE A 220 -9.21 -4.20 -6.75
C PHE A 220 -9.55 -5.12 -7.93
N GLN A 221 -10.68 -4.91 -8.59
CA GLN A 221 -11.08 -5.64 -9.81
C GLN A 221 -10.26 -5.25 -11.05
N THR A 222 -9.52 -4.15 -11.02
CA THR A 222 -8.69 -3.70 -12.13
C THR A 222 -7.29 -4.34 -12.13
N PHE A 223 -6.85 -4.92 -11.02
CA PHE A 223 -5.54 -5.54 -10.91
C PHE A 223 -5.55 -6.97 -11.47
N SER A 224 -4.46 -7.34 -12.14
CA SER A 224 -4.31 -8.69 -12.69
C SER A 224 -4.01 -9.73 -11.61
N ALA A 225 -4.17 -11.01 -11.95
CA ALA A 225 -3.82 -12.12 -11.07
C ALA A 225 -2.34 -12.08 -10.63
N ASP A 226 -1.45 -11.56 -11.46
CA ASP A 226 -0.02 -11.45 -11.17
C ASP A 226 0.27 -10.59 -9.93
N SER A 227 -0.62 -9.61 -9.65
CA SER A 227 -0.52 -8.76 -8.45
C SER A 227 -0.62 -9.56 -7.14
N TYR A 228 -1.14 -10.76 -7.18
CA TYR A 228 -1.43 -11.63 -6.02
C TYR A 228 -0.70 -12.96 -6.08
N GLU A 229 0.04 -13.22 -7.18
CA GLU A 229 0.72 -14.49 -7.43
C GLU A 229 1.57 -14.93 -6.24
N GLY A 230 1.72 -16.24 -6.03
CA GLY A 230 2.58 -16.79 -4.98
C GLY A 230 2.00 -16.76 -3.56
N ASN A 231 0.82 -16.16 -3.35
CA ASN A 231 0.09 -16.21 -2.07
C ASN A 231 -0.89 -17.39 -2.07
N ARG A 232 -0.45 -18.54 -1.57
CA ARG A 232 -1.23 -19.81 -1.65
C ARG A 232 -2.53 -19.79 -0.85
N GLY A 233 -2.67 -18.87 0.09
CA GLY A 233 -3.84 -18.75 0.95
C GLY A 233 -4.91 -17.79 0.43
N LEU A 234 -4.64 -17.05 -0.66
CA LEU A 234 -5.60 -16.10 -1.23
C LEU A 234 -6.63 -16.81 -2.12
N CYS A 235 -7.84 -16.29 -2.12
CA CYS A 235 -8.94 -16.75 -2.95
C CYS A 235 -9.79 -15.59 -3.48
N GLY A 236 -10.70 -15.87 -4.40
CA GLY A 236 -11.55 -14.87 -5.04
C GLY A 236 -10.95 -14.33 -6.34
N LEU A 237 -11.65 -13.41 -7.00
CA LEU A 237 -11.19 -12.76 -8.22
C LEU A 237 -10.00 -11.86 -7.92
N PRO A 238 -8.99 -11.78 -8.81
CA PRO A 238 -8.91 -12.41 -10.15
C PRO A 238 -8.27 -13.81 -10.18
N LEU A 239 -7.99 -14.45 -9.04
CA LEU A 239 -7.22 -15.70 -8.97
C LEU A 239 -7.98 -16.95 -9.44
N ASN A 240 -9.26 -16.89 -9.76
CA ASN A 240 -10.09 -18.05 -10.10
C ASN A 240 -10.06 -19.19 -9.05
N VAL A 241 -9.75 -18.86 -7.80
CA VAL A 241 -9.75 -19.78 -6.66
C VAL A 241 -10.98 -19.49 -5.81
N THR A 242 -11.88 -20.48 -5.68
CA THR A 242 -13.08 -20.32 -4.85
C THR A 242 -12.70 -20.24 -3.38
N CYS A 243 -13.16 -19.19 -2.68
CA CYS A 243 -13.02 -19.12 -1.23
C CYS A 243 -13.89 -20.20 -0.59
N LYS A 244 -13.29 -21.06 0.24
CA LYS A 244 -14.08 -21.98 1.06
C LYS A 244 -14.88 -21.13 2.04
N SER A 245 -16.20 -21.16 1.92
CA SER A 245 -17.06 -20.58 2.95
C SER A 245 -16.90 -21.44 4.21
N ASP A 246 -16.46 -20.84 5.31
CA ASP A 246 -16.60 -21.44 6.65
C ASP A 246 -18.08 -21.42 7.11
N ALA A 247 -19.02 -21.40 6.18
CA ALA A 247 -20.40 -21.70 6.53
C ALA A 247 -20.41 -23.15 7.00
N PRO A 248 -20.82 -23.42 8.27
CA PRO A 248 -21.03 -24.80 8.69
C PRO A 248 -21.96 -25.42 7.66
N GLU A 249 -21.55 -26.58 7.11
CA GLU A 249 -22.46 -27.36 6.28
C GLU A 249 -23.80 -27.45 7.05
N LEU A 250 -24.78 -26.71 6.58
CA LEU A 250 -26.14 -26.92 6.99
C LEU A 250 -26.40 -28.36 6.58
N LYS A 251 -26.29 -29.28 7.56
CA LYS A 251 -26.79 -30.66 7.35
C LYS A 251 -28.14 -30.50 6.69
N PRO A 252 -28.35 -31.17 5.56
CA PRO A 252 -29.65 -31.10 4.91
C PRO A 252 -30.70 -31.39 5.99
N ALA A 253 -31.67 -30.51 6.14
CA ALA A 253 -32.75 -30.67 7.06
C ALA A 253 -33.29 -32.09 6.84
N PRO A 254 -33.55 -32.89 7.91
CA PRO A 254 -34.11 -34.20 7.73
C PRO A 254 -35.31 -34.06 6.80
N SER A 255 -35.28 -34.81 5.70
CA SER A 255 -36.42 -34.90 4.78
C SER A 255 -37.63 -35.28 5.63
N PHE A 256 -38.54 -34.33 5.86
CA PHE A 256 -39.84 -34.66 6.34
C PHE A 256 -40.42 -35.62 5.28
N GLN A 257 -40.57 -36.88 5.64
CA GLN A 257 -41.42 -37.77 4.88
C GLN A 257 -42.77 -37.07 4.82
N ASP A 258 -43.17 -36.76 3.62
CA ASP A 258 -44.49 -36.21 3.30
C ASP A 258 -45.49 -37.30 3.66
N ASP A 259 -45.93 -37.32 4.94
CA ASP A 259 -47.13 -38.05 5.31
C ASP A 259 -48.23 -37.31 4.56
N SER A 260 -48.56 -37.85 3.39
CA SER A 260 -49.65 -37.37 2.57
C SER A 260 -50.93 -37.43 3.40
N TYR A 261 -51.23 -36.34 4.09
CA TYR A 261 -52.53 -36.10 4.66
C TYR A 261 -53.53 -36.09 3.50
N ASP A 262 -54.36 -37.11 3.46
CA ASP A 262 -55.41 -37.28 2.44
C ASP A 262 -56.45 -36.18 2.62
N TRP A 263 -56.24 -35.06 1.94
CA TRP A 263 -57.11 -33.88 1.97
C TRP A 263 -58.58 -34.18 1.60
N GLN A 264 -58.88 -35.34 1.01
CA GLN A 264 -60.26 -35.74 0.69
C GLN A 264 -61.09 -35.94 1.96
N PHE A 265 -60.49 -36.39 3.06
CA PHE A 265 -61.26 -36.57 4.31
C PHE A 265 -61.56 -35.27 5.05
N ILE A 266 -60.76 -34.20 4.86
CA ILE A 266 -61.02 -32.94 5.53
C ILE A 266 -62.19 -32.22 4.89
N PHE A 267 -62.35 -32.27 3.56
CA PHE A 267 -63.45 -31.61 2.87
C PHE A 267 -64.75 -32.27 3.07
N THR A 268 -64.82 -33.60 3.24
CA THR A 268 -66.08 -34.32 3.56
C THR A 268 -66.57 -34.06 4.98
N GLY A 269 -65.64 -33.87 5.96
CA GLY A 269 -66.03 -33.55 7.34
C GLY A 269 -66.60 -32.13 7.49
N VAL A 270 -66.06 -31.16 6.83
CA VAL A 270 -66.54 -29.75 6.88
C VAL A 270 -67.85 -29.58 6.12
N GLY A 271 -68.05 -30.30 5.00
CA GLY A 271 -69.30 -30.27 4.24
C GLY A 271 -70.48 -30.82 5.00
N TYR A 272 -70.29 -31.82 5.87
CA TYR A 272 -71.35 -32.38 6.67
C TYR A 272 -71.85 -31.51 7.81
N ILE A 273 -70.96 -30.66 8.36
CA ILE A 273 -71.32 -29.74 9.43
C ILE A 273 -72.17 -28.56 8.90
N VAL A 274 -71.90 -28.08 7.66
CA VAL A 274 -72.63 -26.98 7.05
C VAL A 274 -73.97 -27.42 6.49
N GLY A 275 -74.17 -28.69 6.10
CA GLY A 275 -75.40 -29.21 5.60
C GLY A 275 -76.42 -29.56 6.66
N ALA A 276 -76.07 -29.62 7.95
CA ALA A 276 -76.97 -30.01 9.05
C ALA A 276 -77.55 -28.78 9.80
N ALA A 277 -77.19 -27.54 9.35
CA ALA A 277 -77.61 -26.29 9.97
C ALA A 277 -78.60 -25.47 9.13
N ASN A 278 -79.30 -26.07 8.18
CA ASN A 278 -80.45 -25.46 7.47
C ASN A 278 -81.71 -26.33 7.64
#